data_d9a484962d7c1846463e738b8bafbb84
#
_entry.id   d9a484962d7c1846463e738b8bafbb84
#
_cell.length_a   1.000
_cell.length_b   1.000
_cell.length_c   1.000
_cell.angle_alpha   90.00
_cell.angle_beta   90.00
_cell.angle_gamma   90.00
#
_symmetry.space_group_name_H-M   'P 1'
#
loop_
_entity.id
_entity.type
_entity.pdbx_description
1 polymer ?
#
loop_
_entity_poly.entity_id
_entity_poly.type
_entity_poly.pdbx_seq_one_letter_code
_entity_poly.pdbx_strand_id
1 'polypeptide(L)'
;SGLAKRLLPNTPFWVDGDTQKISANGTHIGTHILTPSEGVSVQINAYNFPVWGMLEKLSTSLLAGVPAIVKPSPYSSYLTNEVFKDMIESGYLPEGAVQLVCGEPGNILDFVKDGDSVVFTGSANTGRKLKALPSISGNAVRFNMEADSLNCSILGLDAKPGTLEFDLFIKEVKNEM
;
A
#
# COMPACT_ATOMS: atom_id res chain seq x y z
N SER A 1 5.80 -7.63 12.78
CA SER A 1 7.24 -7.69 12.46
C SER A 1 8.10 -7.30 13.66
N GLY A 2 9.36 -7.79 13.72
CA GLY A 2 10.27 -7.46 14.81
C GLY A 2 10.60 -5.97 14.90
N LEU A 3 10.51 -5.22 13.79
CA LEU A 3 10.73 -3.78 13.78
C LEU A 3 9.56 -3.05 14.45
N ALA A 4 8.33 -3.40 14.11
CA ALA A 4 7.16 -2.79 14.73
C ALA A 4 7.14 -2.99 16.25
N LYS A 5 7.44 -4.19 16.73
CA LYS A 5 7.54 -4.46 18.18
C LYS A 5 8.60 -3.61 18.90
N ARG A 6 9.65 -3.19 18.18
CA ARG A 6 10.72 -2.36 18.76
C ARG A 6 10.42 -0.87 18.74
N LEU A 7 9.70 -0.42 17.72
CA LEU A 7 9.48 1.02 17.47
C LEU A 7 8.13 1.51 17.98
N LEU A 8 7.09 0.66 17.95
CA LEU A 8 5.75 1.07 18.34
C LEU A 8 5.51 0.73 19.81
N PRO A 9 5.10 1.70 20.63
CA PRO A 9 4.74 1.45 22.03
C PRO A 9 3.41 0.69 22.12
N ASN A 10 3.21 -0.03 23.22
CA ASN A 10 1.93 -0.66 23.55
C ASN A 10 0.95 0.37 24.15
N THR A 11 0.84 1.53 23.53
CA THR A 11 -0.03 2.63 23.97
C THR A 11 -0.85 3.10 22.77
N PRO A 12 -2.05 3.68 23.00
CA PRO A 12 -2.90 4.17 21.91
C PRO A 12 -2.34 5.40 21.18
N PHE A 13 -1.22 5.91 21.60
CA PHE A 13 -0.51 7.03 20.97
C PHE A 13 0.99 6.88 21.15
N TRP A 14 1.75 7.53 20.30
CA TRP A 14 3.20 7.59 20.36
C TRP A 14 3.66 9.04 20.50
N VAL A 15 4.48 9.32 21.51
CA VAL A 15 5.17 10.61 21.64
C VAL A 15 6.43 10.55 20.78
N ASP A 16 6.51 11.38 19.76
CA ASP A 16 7.61 11.41 18.80
C ASP A 16 8.60 12.52 19.17
N GLY A 17 9.74 12.12 19.69
CA GLY A 17 10.82 13.01 20.13
C GLY A 17 10.54 13.74 21.45
N ASP A 18 11.42 14.70 21.73
CA ASP A 18 11.35 15.52 22.95
C ASP A 18 10.46 16.74 22.78
N THR A 19 9.92 17.22 23.90
CA THR A 19 9.20 18.49 23.95
C THR A 19 10.11 19.65 23.53
N GLN A 20 9.67 20.45 22.56
CA GLN A 20 10.42 21.57 22.00
C GLN A 20 9.87 22.92 22.46
N LYS A 21 10.76 23.88 22.67
CA LYS A 21 10.39 25.28 22.87
C LYS A 21 10.03 25.89 21.52
N ILE A 22 8.79 26.39 21.35
CA ILE A 22 8.31 26.99 20.10
C ILE A 22 8.22 28.52 20.16
N SER A 23 8.48 29.13 21.33
CA SER A 23 8.61 30.57 21.48
C SER A 23 10.00 30.96 22.01
N ALA A 24 10.49 32.13 21.63
CA ALA A 24 11.82 32.60 22.01
C ALA A 24 12.02 32.69 23.54
N ASN A 25 10.97 33.06 24.29
CA ASN A 25 10.98 33.15 25.76
C ASN A 25 10.61 31.84 26.45
N GLY A 26 10.33 30.75 25.72
CA GLY A 26 9.98 29.45 26.27
C GLY A 26 8.59 29.36 26.92
N THR A 27 7.72 30.34 26.71
CA THR A 27 6.35 30.32 27.26
C THR A 27 5.42 29.34 26.51
N HIS A 28 5.80 28.93 25.29
CA HIS A 28 5.07 27.93 24.50
C HIS A 28 6.00 26.76 24.24
N ILE A 29 5.47 25.57 24.47
CA ILE A 29 6.13 24.31 24.20
C ILE A 29 5.26 23.45 23.28
N GLY A 30 5.87 22.62 22.47
CA GLY A 30 5.21 21.66 21.57
C GLY A 30 5.74 20.27 21.76
N THR A 31 4.86 19.30 21.64
CA THR A 31 5.20 17.87 21.63
C THR A 31 4.45 17.22 20.47
N HIS A 32 5.15 16.40 19.68
CA HIS A 32 4.53 15.62 18.63
C HIS A 32 3.90 14.35 19.23
N ILE A 33 2.63 14.16 18.97
CA ILE A 33 1.90 12.95 19.36
C ILE A 33 1.31 12.34 18.12
N LEU A 34 1.70 11.08 17.83
CA LEU A 34 1.14 10.29 16.75
C LEU A 34 0.00 9.43 17.30
N THR A 35 -1.15 9.52 16.68
CA THR A 35 -2.34 8.73 17.00
C THR A 35 -2.73 7.87 15.79
N PRO A 36 -3.48 6.77 15.98
CA PRO A 36 -4.07 6.04 14.87
C PRO A 36 -4.86 6.97 13.96
N SER A 37 -4.77 6.74 12.65
CA SER A 37 -5.59 7.50 11.70
C SER A 37 -7.04 7.00 11.74
N GLU A 38 -7.97 7.91 11.58
CA GLU A 38 -9.38 7.56 11.37
C GLU A 38 -9.62 7.11 9.93
N GLY A 39 -10.75 6.41 9.69
CA GLY A 39 -11.18 5.98 8.36
C GLY A 39 -10.76 4.57 8.01
N VAL A 40 -10.82 4.25 6.73
CA VAL A 40 -10.58 2.93 6.14
C VAL A 40 -9.54 3.03 5.02
N SER A 41 -8.71 2.00 4.89
CA SER A 41 -7.79 1.86 3.76
C SER A 41 -8.38 0.94 2.70
N VAL A 42 -8.78 1.49 1.55
CA VAL A 42 -9.20 0.70 0.39
C VAL A 42 -7.95 0.35 -0.44
N GLN A 43 -7.64 -0.94 -0.54
CA GLN A 43 -6.41 -1.45 -1.14
C GLN A 43 -6.71 -2.22 -2.41
N ILE A 44 -6.35 -1.65 -3.56
CA ILE A 44 -6.56 -2.23 -4.89
C ILE A 44 -5.24 -2.81 -5.37
N ASN A 45 -5.19 -4.11 -5.58
CA ASN A 45 -3.96 -4.86 -5.85
C ASN A 45 -3.88 -5.34 -7.30
N ALA A 46 -2.65 -5.42 -7.82
CA ALA A 46 -2.35 -5.98 -9.12
C ALA A 46 -2.45 -7.53 -9.11
N TYR A 47 -2.54 -8.12 -10.31
CA TYR A 47 -2.70 -9.57 -10.48
C TYR A 47 -1.44 -10.37 -10.24
N ASN A 48 -0.27 -9.79 -10.49
CA ASN A 48 1.00 -10.50 -10.55
C ASN A 48 1.65 -10.77 -9.18
N PHE A 49 1.28 -10.00 -8.14
CA PHE A 49 1.72 -10.20 -6.76
C PHE A 49 0.54 -10.20 -5.78
N PRO A 50 -0.39 -11.16 -5.89
CA PRO A 50 -1.67 -11.10 -5.18
C PRO A 50 -1.54 -11.16 -3.65
N VAL A 51 -0.62 -11.96 -3.13
CA VAL A 51 -0.39 -12.12 -1.69
C VAL A 51 0.53 -11.02 -1.16
N TRP A 52 1.66 -10.80 -1.83
CA TRP A 52 2.58 -9.73 -1.44
C TRP A 52 1.87 -8.37 -1.43
N GLY A 53 1.23 -8.00 -2.55
CA GLY A 53 0.56 -6.71 -2.68
C GLY A 53 -0.52 -6.47 -1.63
N MET A 54 -1.20 -7.53 -1.17
CA MET A 54 -2.09 -7.47 -0.03
C MET A 54 -1.31 -7.22 1.27
N LEU A 55 -0.33 -8.06 1.57
CA LEU A 55 0.33 -8.06 2.88
C LEU A 55 1.18 -6.80 3.13
N GLU A 56 1.84 -6.25 2.11
CA GLU A 56 2.61 -5.02 2.28
C GLU A 56 1.73 -3.81 2.66
N LYS A 57 0.55 -3.70 2.06
CA LYS A 57 -0.41 -2.64 2.35
C LYS A 57 -1.13 -2.86 3.68
N LEU A 58 -1.55 -4.11 3.95
CA LEU A 58 -2.19 -4.46 5.21
C LEU A 58 -1.28 -4.23 6.39
N SER A 59 -0.01 -4.62 6.30
CA SER A 59 0.93 -4.48 7.43
C SER A 59 1.09 -3.03 7.85
N THR A 60 1.16 -2.10 6.92
CA THR A 60 1.27 -0.67 7.21
C THR A 60 -0.02 -0.08 7.77
N SER A 61 -1.18 -0.44 7.17
CA SER A 61 -2.49 0.05 7.62
C SER A 61 -2.83 -0.44 9.02
N LEU A 62 -2.66 -1.73 9.29
CA LEU A 62 -2.96 -2.32 10.60
C LEU A 62 -2.02 -1.81 11.69
N LEU A 63 -0.74 -1.57 11.38
CA LEU A 63 0.20 -0.96 12.33
C LEU A 63 -0.17 0.50 12.63
N ALA A 64 -0.79 1.20 11.69
CA ALA A 64 -1.32 2.55 11.89
C ALA A 64 -2.70 2.56 12.59
N GLY A 65 -3.24 1.39 12.94
CA GLY A 65 -4.57 1.26 13.56
C GLY A 65 -5.74 1.46 12.58
N VAL A 66 -5.49 1.35 11.27
CA VAL A 66 -6.49 1.60 10.22
C VAL A 66 -7.02 0.27 9.68
N PRO A 67 -8.34 0.00 9.75
CA PRO A 67 -8.94 -1.15 9.09
C PRO A 67 -8.83 -1.06 7.58
N ALA A 68 -8.89 -2.19 6.90
CA ALA A 68 -8.68 -2.22 5.46
C ALA A 68 -9.73 -3.05 4.72
N ILE A 69 -10.07 -2.58 3.52
CA ILE A 69 -10.83 -3.33 2.52
C ILE A 69 -9.88 -3.71 1.39
N VAL A 70 -9.64 -4.98 1.21
CA VAL A 70 -8.74 -5.51 0.18
C VAL A 70 -9.53 -5.88 -1.07
N LYS A 71 -9.14 -5.32 -2.20
CA LYS A 71 -9.67 -5.60 -3.53
C LYS A 71 -8.57 -6.20 -4.41
N PRO A 72 -8.43 -7.54 -4.45
CA PRO A 72 -7.48 -8.19 -5.34
C PRO A 72 -7.93 -8.10 -6.80
N SER A 73 -7.01 -8.34 -7.71
CA SER A 73 -7.36 -8.55 -9.11
C SER A 73 -8.27 -9.78 -9.26
N PRO A 74 -9.31 -9.73 -10.11
CA PRO A 74 -10.17 -10.90 -10.36
C PRO A 74 -9.39 -12.14 -10.82
N TYR A 75 -8.30 -11.95 -11.55
CA TYR A 75 -7.49 -13.06 -12.12
C TYR A 75 -6.75 -13.88 -11.06
N SER A 76 -6.44 -13.31 -9.91
CA SER A 76 -5.66 -13.97 -8.86
C SER A 76 -6.34 -13.91 -7.48
N SER A 77 -7.61 -13.50 -7.43
CA SER A 77 -8.36 -13.34 -6.19
C SER A 77 -8.52 -14.63 -5.38
N TYR A 78 -8.53 -15.78 -6.04
CA TYR A 78 -8.61 -17.09 -5.38
C TYR A 78 -7.45 -17.32 -4.40
N LEU A 79 -6.22 -16.95 -4.81
CA LEU A 79 -5.05 -17.10 -3.97
C LEU A 79 -5.07 -16.12 -2.79
N THR A 80 -5.46 -14.88 -3.06
CA THR A 80 -5.66 -13.87 -2.00
C THR A 80 -6.72 -14.33 -0.99
N ASN A 81 -7.82 -14.93 -1.46
CA ASN A 81 -8.88 -15.43 -0.62
C ASN A 81 -8.43 -16.56 0.32
N GLU A 82 -7.60 -17.49 -0.16
CA GLU A 82 -7.09 -18.56 0.70
C GLU A 82 -6.21 -18.00 1.83
N VAL A 83 -5.28 -17.10 1.51
CA VAL A 83 -4.46 -16.45 2.54
C VAL A 83 -5.33 -15.60 3.50
N PHE A 84 -6.36 -14.93 2.97
CA PHE A 84 -7.30 -14.17 3.80
C PHE A 84 -8.04 -15.04 4.80
N LYS A 85 -8.50 -16.23 4.38
CA LYS A 85 -9.14 -17.22 5.30
C LYS A 85 -8.18 -17.60 6.43
N ASP A 86 -6.94 -17.98 6.09
CA ASP A 86 -5.92 -18.33 7.09
C ASP A 86 -5.70 -17.19 8.09
N MET A 87 -5.68 -15.94 7.61
CA MET A 87 -5.52 -14.76 8.47
C MET A 87 -6.70 -14.61 9.44
N ILE A 88 -7.93 -14.78 8.98
CA ILE A 88 -9.12 -14.68 9.82
C ILE A 88 -9.19 -15.85 10.83
N GLU A 89 -8.94 -17.06 10.38
CA GLU A 89 -8.95 -18.28 11.20
C GLU A 89 -7.85 -18.27 12.28
N SER A 90 -6.77 -17.53 12.05
CA SER A 90 -5.69 -17.37 13.03
C SER A 90 -6.14 -16.72 14.34
N GLY A 91 -7.23 -15.95 14.32
CA GLY A 91 -7.75 -15.21 15.47
C GLY A 91 -6.87 -14.03 15.94
N TYR A 92 -5.82 -13.67 15.19
CA TYR A 92 -4.94 -12.54 15.56
C TYR A 92 -5.52 -11.18 15.20
N LEU A 93 -6.45 -11.13 14.25
CA LEU A 93 -7.04 -9.87 13.80
C LEU A 93 -8.37 -9.62 14.52
N PRO A 94 -8.62 -8.38 14.98
CA PRO A 94 -9.93 -8.00 15.46
C PRO A 94 -11.00 -8.19 14.38
N GLU A 95 -12.21 -8.49 14.78
CA GLU A 95 -13.35 -8.60 13.87
C GLU A 95 -13.53 -7.29 13.08
N GLY A 96 -13.69 -7.40 11.76
CA GLY A 96 -13.86 -6.26 10.87
C GLY A 96 -12.58 -5.50 10.54
N ALA A 97 -11.43 -5.83 11.13
CA ALA A 97 -10.17 -5.14 10.85
C ALA A 97 -9.73 -5.28 9.39
N VAL A 98 -10.04 -6.39 8.75
CA VAL A 98 -9.77 -6.61 7.32
C VAL A 98 -11.00 -7.23 6.65
N GLN A 99 -11.35 -6.71 5.48
CA GLN A 99 -12.42 -7.24 4.65
C GLN A 99 -11.90 -7.49 3.24
N LEU A 100 -12.44 -8.51 2.55
CA LEU A 100 -12.04 -8.89 1.21
C LEU A 100 -13.21 -8.75 0.25
N VAL A 101 -13.00 -8.05 -0.87
CA VAL A 101 -13.96 -7.89 -1.96
C VAL A 101 -13.40 -8.53 -3.22
N CYS A 102 -13.85 -9.75 -3.54
CA CYS A 102 -13.49 -10.44 -4.77
C CYS A 102 -14.42 -10.04 -5.93
N GLY A 103 -13.91 -10.14 -7.16
CA GLY A 103 -14.66 -9.78 -8.36
C GLY A 103 -14.54 -8.29 -8.71
N GLU A 104 -15.56 -7.75 -9.37
CA GLU A 104 -15.60 -6.35 -9.77
C GLU A 104 -15.78 -5.43 -8.54
N PRO A 105 -15.16 -4.25 -8.52
CA PRO A 105 -15.21 -3.38 -7.34
C PRO A 105 -16.55 -2.67 -7.16
N GLY A 106 -17.42 -2.70 -8.18
CA GLY A 106 -18.64 -1.91 -8.17
C GLY A 106 -18.34 -0.43 -7.93
N ASN A 107 -19.11 0.18 -7.05
CA ASN A 107 -19.00 1.59 -6.69
C ASN A 107 -18.34 1.82 -5.32
N ILE A 108 -17.49 0.91 -4.85
CA ILE A 108 -16.85 1.01 -3.51
C ILE A 108 -16.12 2.34 -3.30
N LEU A 109 -15.52 2.92 -4.36
CA LEU A 109 -14.81 4.19 -4.27
C LEU A 109 -15.74 5.41 -4.20
N ASP A 110 -17.03 5.26 -4.46
CA ASP A 110 -18.00 6.37 -4.32
C ASP A 110 -18.26 6.71 -2.85
N PHE A 111 -17.95 5.78 -1.93
CA PHE A 111 -18.19 5.92 -0.50
C PHE A 111 -16.98 6.44 0.28
N VAL A 112 -15.81 6.58 -0.35
CA VAL A 112 -14.63 7.10 0.34
C VAL A 112 -14.79 8.58 0.66
N LYS A 113 -14.29 8.97 1.82
CA LYS A 113 -14.41 10.32 2.36
C LYS A 113 -13.13 10.76 3.06
N ASP A 114 -13.11 11.98 3.57
CA ASP A 114 -12.00 12.49 4.37
C ASP A 114 -11.66 11.54 5.54
N GLY A 115 -10.37 11.33 5.76
CA GLY A 115 -9.84 10.34 6.69
C GLY A 115 -9.55 8.98 6.06
N ASP A 116 -10.25 8.61 4.97
CA ASP A 116 -9.97 7.37 4.25
C ASP A 116 -8.73 7.46 3.37
N SER A 117 -8.23 6.30 2.98
CA SER A 117 -7.12 6.19 2.03
C SER A 117 -7.43 5.17 0.94
N VAL A 118 -6.94 5.45 -0.26
CA VAL A 118 -6.95 4.50 -1.38
C VAL A 118 -5.50 4.20 -1.76
N VAL A 119 -5.13 2.94 -1.72
CA VAL A 119 -3.79 2.46 -2.06
C VAL A 119 -3.90 1.55 -3.28
N PHE A 120 -3.35 1.98 -4.39
CA PHE A 120 -3.49 1.33 -5.68
C PHE A 120 -2.14 0.82 -6.20
N THR A 121 -2.11 -0.42 -6.67
CA THR A 121 -1.01 -0.98 -7.46
C THR A 121 -1.56 -1.50 -8.78
N GLY A 122 -1.02 -1.04 -9.90
CA GLY A 122 -1.46 -1.43 -11.24
C GLY A 122 -0.94 -0.50 -12.33
N SER A 123 -1.67 -0.38 -13.46
CA SER A 123 -1.24 0.50 -14.55
C SER A 123 -1.42 1.98 -14.19
N ALA A 124 -0.49 2.82 -14.64
CA ALA A 124 -0.56 4.27 -14.44
C ALA A 124 -1.86 4.87 -15.03
N ASN A 125 -2.34 4.32 -16.15
CA ASN A 125 -3.58 4.79 -16.75
C ASN A 125 -4.79 4.56 -15.83
N THR A 126 -4.91 3.37 -15.24
CA THR A 126 -5.97 3.07 -14.27
C THR A 126 -5.82 3.95 -13.02
N GLY A 127 -4.60 4.04 -12.47
CA GLY A 127 -4.36 4.86 -11.29
C GLY A 127 -4.73 6.33 -11.47
N ARG A 128 -4.44 6.94 -12.63
CA ARG A 128 -4.87 8.31 -12.95
C ARG A 128 -6.38 8.46 -13.00
N LYS A 129 -7.08 7.48 -13.60
CA LYS A 129 -8.56 7.48 -13.64
C LYS A 129 -9.16 7.41 -12.24
N LEU A 130 -8.65 6.51 -11.40
CA LEU A 130 -9.11 6.39 -10.02
C LEU A 130 -8.85 7.67 -9.22
N LYS A 131 -7.64 8.23 -9.31
CA LYS A 131 -7.26 9.47 -8.63
C LYS A 131 -8.15 10.65 -9.02
N ALA A 132 -8.65 10.67 -10.25
CA ALA A 132 -9.52 11.73 -10.76
C ALA A 132 -11.00 11.58 -10.36
N LEU A 133 -11.39 10.51 -9.67
CA LEU A 133 -12.76 10.34 -9.19
C LEU A 133 -13.14 11.49 -8.25
N PRO A 134 -14.36 12.05 -8.40
CA PRO A 134 -14.83 13.15 -7.53
C PRO A 134 -14.80 12.80 -6.04
N SER A 135 -15.11 11.56 -5.68
CA SER A 135 -15.04 11.04 -4.32
C SER A 135 -13.63 11.08 -3.73
N ILE A 136 -12.60 10.94 -4.55
CA ILE A 136 -11.20 11.00 -4.12
C ILE A 136 -10.69 12.43 -4.15
N SER A 137 -10.79 13.09 -5.29
CA SER A 137 -10.22 14.44 -5.48
C SER A 137 -10.98 15.52 -4.72
N GLY A 138 -12.31 15.38 -4.59
CA GLY A 138 -13.18 16.34 -3.91
C GLY A 138 -13.20 16.21 -2.38
N ASN A 139 -12.94 15.03 -1.85
CA ASN A 139 -13.02 14.75 -0.41
C ASN A 139 -11.65 14.68 0.29
N ALA A 140 -10.58 15.15 -0.34
CA ALA A 140 -9.22 15.11 0.20
C ALA A 140 -8.75 13.69 0.64
N VAL A 141 -9.26 12.64 0.00
CA VAL A 141 -8.87 11.25 0.25
C VAL A 141 -7.39 11.05 -0.09
N ARG A 142 -6.65 10.43 0.80
CA ARG A 142 -5.24 10.10 0.55
C ARG A 142 -5.17 9.03 -0.53
N PHE A 143 -4.53 9.35 -1.64
CA PHE A 143 -4.36 8.43 -2.76
C PHE A 143 -2.89 8.12 -2.97
N ASN A 144 -2.50 6.87 -2.70
CA ASN A 144 -1.16 6.37 -3.00
C ASN A 144 -1.22 5.47 -4.23
N MET A 145 -0.34 5.71 -5.19
CA MET A 145 -0.27 4.96 -6.44
C MET A 145 1.13 4.41 -6.67
N GLU A 146 1.22 3.11 -6.71
CA GLU A 146 2.35 2.37 -7.24
C GLU A 146 1.99 1.86 -8.63
N ALA A 147 2.57 2.44 -9.67
CA ALA A 147 2.16 2.15 -11.03
C ALA A 147 3.36 2.10 -11.96
N ASP A 148 3.32 1.11 -12.87
CA ASP A 148 4.33 0.82 -13.87
C ASP A 148 5.74 0.70 -13.26
N SER A 149 6.62 0.02 -13.95
CA SER A 149 8.01 -0.10 -13.52
C SER A 149 8.87 1.00 -14.16
N LEU A 150 9.77 1.58 -13.38
CA LEU A 150 10.85 2.44 -13.89
C LEU A 150 12.17 1.67 -14.02
N ASN A 151 12.18 0.37 -13.76
CA ASN A 151 13.33 -0.48 -13.94
C ASN A 151 13.68 -0.55 -15.43
N CYS A 152 14.90 -0.27 -15.77
CA CYS A 152 15.39 -0.34 -17.15
C CYS A 152 16.49 -1.39 -17.24
N SER A 153 16.55 -2.06 -18.41
CA SER A 153 17.71 -2.85 -18.83
C SER A 153 18.43 -2.07 -19.91
N ILE A 154 19.72 -1.81 -19.71
CA ILE A 154 20.51 -1.01 -20.63
C ILE A 154 21.62 -1.87 -21.22
N LEU A 155 21.62 -2.02 -22.56
CA LEU A 155 22.69 -2.67 -23.30
C LEU A 155 23.73 -1.64 -23.70
N GLY A 156 25.00 -1.87 -23.36
CA GLY A 156 26.10 -1.00 -23.76
C GLY A 156 26.33 -1.01 -25.27
N LEU A 157 26.87 0.08 -25.81
CA LEU A 157 27.10 0.21 -27.26
C LEU A 157 28.15 -0.79 -27.82
N ASP A 158 28.97 -1.35 -26.96
CA ASP A 158 30.00 -2.35 -27.25
C ASP A 158 29.45 -3.78 -27.31
N ALA A 159 28.31 -4.03 -26.64
CA ALA A 159 27.63 -5.32 -26.67
C ALA A 159 26.89 -5.51 -28.01
N LYS A 160 27.37 -6.43 -28.84
CA LYS A 160 26.84 -6.70 -30.18
C LYS A 160 26.35 -8.14 -30.31
N PRO A 161 25.48 -8.44 -31.27
CA PRO A 161 25.11 -9.83 -31.57
C PRO A 161 26.34 -10.76 -31.69
N GLY A 162 26.32 -11.84 -30.90
CA GLY A 162 27.43 -12.79 -30.78
C GLY A 162 28.39 -12.50 -29.62
N THR A 163 28.22 -11.41 -28.84
CA THR A 163 28.92 -11.28 -27.57
C THR A 163 28.11 -11.88 -26.43
N LEU A 164 28.79 -12.31 -25.36
CA LEU A 164 28.15 -12.90 -24.18
C LEU A 164 27.15 -11.95 -23.52
N GLU A 165 27.49 -10.66 -23.43
CA GLU A 165 26.67 -9.62 -22.84
C GLU A 165 25.38 -9.42 -23.62
N PHE A 166 25.44 -9.45 -24.96
CA PHE A 166 24.25 -9.35 -25.81
C PHE A 166 23.34 -10.57 -25.63
N ASP A 167 23.90 -11.77 -25.63
CA ASP A 167 23.13 -13.00 -25.49
C ASP A 167 22.45 -13.09 -24.10
N LEU A 168 23.17 -12.70 -23.05
CA LEU A 168 22.60 -12.60 -21.70
C LEU A 168 21.47 -11.57 -21.63
N PHE A 169 21.66 -10.39 -22.20
CA PHE A 169 20.63 -9.36 -22.25
C PHE A 169 19.35 -9.86 -22.93
N ILE A 170 19.48 -10.51 -24.10
CA ILE A 170 18.32 -11.06 -24.81
C ILE A 170 17.63 -12.16 -24.01
N LYS A 171 18.43 -13.02 -23.34
CA LYS A 171 17.88 -14.06 -22.47
C LYS A 171 17.06 -13.48 -21.32
N GLU A 172 17.59 -12.46 -20.62
CA GLU A 172 16.89 -11.84 -19.48
C GLU A 172 15.63 -11.09 -19.95
N VAL A 173 15.70 -10.33 -21.05
CA VAL A 173 14.50 -9.69 -21.62
C VAL A 173 13.41 -10.70 -21.97
N LYS A 174 13.78 -11.86 -22.50
CA LYS A 174 12.81 -12.94 -22.81
C LYS A 174 12.20 -13.56 -21.56
N ASN A 175 12.95 -13.63 -20.46
CA ASN A 175 12.45 -14.17 -19.19
C ASN A 175 11.42 -13.25 -18.53
N GLU A 176 11.51 -11.94 -18.77
CA GLU A 176 10.62 -10.93 -18.20
C GLU A 176 9.36 -10.66 -19.04
N MET A 177 9.30 -11.19 -20.28
CA MET A 177 8.14 -11.06 -21.18
C MET A 177 7.12 -12.19 -21.00
#